data_dc4c6f6400c382a9e1246dc48d2a1dd4
#
_entry.id   dc4c6f6400c382a9e1246dc48d2a1dd4
#
_cell.length_a   1.000
_cell.length_b   1.000
_cell.length_c   1.000
_cell.angle_alpha   90.00
_cell.angle_beta   90.00
_cell.angle_gamma   90.00
#
_symmetry.space_group_name_H-M   'P 1'
#
loop_
_entity.id
_entity.type
_entity.pdbx_description
1 polymer ?
#
loop_
_entity_poly.entity_id
_entity_poly.type
_entity_poly.pdbx_seq_one_letter_code
_entity_poly.pdbx_strand_id
1 'polypeptide(L)'
;MNNRIGDNLFHFGANEELLRALLEEGVKLVVIGGLAIAWHCPERQADDMDLLVEPTVENSARIAKTLTKLQIAGFSSTSFSKPGLQIPLKHIYYAELLTPQQEAPSFSEVEAKAVDAKLFNLPIRLASISTLIGMKKRAIQSATEQLEKHAKDIELLEKISS
;
A
#
# COMPACT_ATOMS: atom_id res chain seq x y z
N MET A 1 6.99 -10.45 16.43
CA MET A 1 5.67 -10.40 15.88
C MET A 1 5.53 -11.28 14.67
N ASN A 2 4.41 -11.91 14.56
CA ASN A 2 4.17 -12.88 13.53
C ASN A 2 3.94 -12.24 12.17
N ASN A 3 4.57 -12.77 11.17
CA ASN A 3 4.71 -12.18 9.86
C ASN A 3 4.00 -13.00 8.78
N ARG A 4 2.89 -13.63 9.17
CA ARG A 4 2.23 -14.63 8.34
C ARG A 4 1.34 -14.06 7.24
N ILE A 5 1.19 -12.75 7.14
CA ILE A 5 0.29 -12.18 6.13
C ILE A 5 0.73 -12.57 4.73
N GLY A 6 2.03 -12.54 4.47
CA GLY A 6 2.55 -12.95 3.17
C GLY A 6 2.22 -14.39 2.82
N ASP A 7 2.18 -15.27 3.81
CA ASP A 7 1.89 -16.68 3.61
C ASP A 7 0.44 -16.94 3.24
N ASN A 8 -0.44 -16.01 3.58
CA ASN A 8 -1.88 -16.12 3.34
C ASN A 8 -2.34 -15.40 2.08
N LEU A 9 -1.40 -14.78 1.35
CA LEU A 9 -1.74 -14.07 0.12
C LEU A 9 -1.83 -15.03 -1.05
N PHE A 10 -2.88 -14.84 -1.83
CA PHE A 10 -3.13 -15.64 -3.02
C PHE A 10 -2.01 -15.52 -4.06
N HIS A 11 -1.37 -14.36 -4.13
CA HIS A 11 -0.36 -14.05 -5.15
C HIS A 11 1.00 -13.75 -4.51
N PHE A 12 1.37 -14.59 -3.57
CA PHE A 12 2.56 -14.43 -2.75
C PHE A 12 3.83 -14.18 -3.58
N GLY A 13 4.14 -15.05 -4.52
CA GLY A 13 5.42 -15.01 -5.24
C GLY A 13 5.61 -13.75 -6.08
N ALA A 14 4.57 -13.36 -6.82
CA ALA A 14 4.63 -12.17 -7.66
C ALA A 14 4.75 -10.89 -6.83
N ASN A 15 3.94 -10.77 -5.77
CA ASN A 15 3.98 -9.60 -4.91
C ASN A 15 5.29 -9.48 -4.13
N GLU A 16 5.88 -10.60 -3.72
CA GLU A 16 7.20 -10.60 -3.09
C GLU A 16 8.26 -10.06 -4.04
N GLU A 17 8.26 -10.52 -5.28
CA GLU A 17 9.21 -10.06 -6.30
C GLU A 17 9.13 -8.54 -6.50
N LEU A 18 7.91 -8.02 -6.63
CA LEU A 18 7.71 -6.58 -6.81
C LEU A 18 8.19 -5.80 -5.59
N LEU A 19 7.79 -6.20 -4.41
CA LEU A 19 8.15 -5.49 -3.19
C LEU A 19 9.67 -5.51 -2.97
N ARG A 20 10.29 -6.65 -3.18
CA ARG A 20 11.76 -6.78 -3.05
C ARG A 20 12.47 -5.85 -4.02
N ALA A 21 12.04 -5.81 -5.27
CA ALA A 21 12.65 -4.94 -6.28
C ALA A 21 12.51 -3.45 -5.93
N LEU A 22 11.33 -3.04 -5.46
CA LEU A 22 11.10 -1.66 -5.03
C LEU A 22 12.01 -1.28 -3.85
N LEU A 23 12.12 -2.15 -2.86
CA LEU A 23 12.94 -1.89 -1.69
C LEU A 23 14.44 -1.84 -2.05
N GLU A 24 14.89 -2.69 -2.95
CA GLU A 24 16.28 -2.70 -3.40
C GLU A 24 16.68 -1.41 -4.12
N GLU A 25 15.74 -0.76 -4.80
CA GLU A 25 15.99 0.53 -5.45
C GLU A 25 15.84 1.71 -4.48
N GLY A 26 15.52 1.47 -3.23
CA GLY A 26 15.35 2.52 -2.23
C GLY A 26 14.06 3.30 -2.37
N VAL A 27 13.03 2.71 -2.97
CA VAL A 27 11.72 3.36 -3.10
C VAL A 27 11.12 3.60 -1.72
N LYS A 28 10.68 4.82 -1.47
CA LYS A 28 9.95 5.16 -0.24
C LYS A 28 8.49 4.79 -0.41
N LEU A 29 8.03 3.87 0.43
CA LEU A 29 6.67 3.38 0.39
C LEU A 29 6.17 3.02 1.78
N VAL A 30 4.85 3.02 1.93
CA VAL A 30 4.14 2.54 3.12
C VAL A 30 3.06 1.58 2.65
N VAL A 31 2.98 0.41 3.24
CA VAL A 31 1.92 -0.56 2.92
C VAL A 31 0.62 -0.07 3.52
N ILE A 32 -0.42 0.02 2.70
CA ILE A 32 -1.75 0.48 3.09
C ILE A 32 -2.80 -0.54 2.64
N GLY A 33 -4.07 -0.19 2.79
CA GLY A 33 -5.18 -0.98 2.26
C GLY A 33 -5.43 -2.29 2.97
N GLY A 34 -6.04 -3.22 2.26
CA GLY A 34 -6.47 -4.50 2.84
C GLY A 34 -5.35 -5.30 3.47
N LEU A 35 -4.16 -5.27 2.89
CA LEU A 35 -3.00 -5.99 3.40
C LEU A 35 -2.54 -5.43 4.75
N ALA A 36 -2.52 -4.09 4.89
CA ALA A 36 -2.18 -3.46 6.16
C ALA A 36 -3.24 -3.76 7.22
N ILE A 37 -4.51 -3.76 6.83
CA ILE A 37 -5.60 -4.12 7.74
C ILE A 37 -5.44 -5.56 8.20
N ALA A 38 -5.12 -6.48 7.30
CA ALA A 38 -4.93 -7.89 7.62
C ALA A 38 -3.76 -8.10 8.57
N TRP A 39 -2.72 -7.27 8.49
CA TRP A 39 -1.60 -7.33 9.42
C TRP A 39 -2.02 -6.98 10.84
N HIS A 40 -2.85 -5.94 10.99
CA HIS A 40 -3.40 -5.55 12.29
C HIS A 40 -4.52 -6.48 12.75
N CYS A 41 -5.30 -7.01 11.80
CA CYS A 41 -6.47 -7.86 12.05
C CYS A 41 -6.31 -9.18 11.29
N PRO A 42 -5.73 -10.22 11.89
CA PRO A 42 -5.49 -11.49 11.18
C PRO A 42 -6.73 -12.15 10.59
N GLU A 43 -7.92 -11.77 11.06
CA GLU A 43 -9.19 -12.29 10.52
C GLU A 43 -9.49 -11.78 9.12
N ARG A 44 -8.91 -10.63 8.75
CA ARG A 44 -9.13 -9.99 7.46
C ARG A 44 -8.18 -10.59 6.43
N GLN A 45 -8.72 -11.04 5.32
CA GLN A 45 -7.92 -11.54 4.21
C GLN A 45 -7.67 -10.42 3.20
N ALA A 46 -6.56 -10.50 2.49
CA ALA A 46 -6.21 -9.52 1.48
C ALA A 46 -5.72 -10.21 0.23
N ASP A 47 -6.21 -9.78 -0.92
CA ASP A 47 -5.81 -10.32 -2.21
C ASP A 47 -4.77 -9.45 -2.90
N ASP A 48 -4.91 -8.13 -2.77
CA ASP A 48 -4.06 -7.15 -3.46
C ASP A 48 -3.16 -6.43 -2.46
N MET A 49 -1.99 -6.02 -2.96
CA MET A 49 -1.02 -5.25 -2.19
C MET A 49 -1.09 -3.78 -2.63
N ASP A 50 -1.51 -2.90 -1.72
CA ASP A 50 -1.59 -1.47 -1.99
C ASP A 50 -0.39 -0.76 -1.35
N LEU A 51 0.37 -0.06 -2.17
CA LEU A 51 1.58 0.64 -1.75
C LEU A 51 1.42 2.13 -1.95
N LEU A 52 1.43 2.88 -0.86
CA LEU A 52 1.47 4.34 -0.90
C LEU A 52 2.92 4.77 -1.11
N VAL A 53 3.18 5.54 -2.15
CA VAL A 53 4.54 5.96 -2.49
C VAL A 53 4.71 7.46 -2.35
N GLU A 54 5.90 7.90 -2.01
CA GLU A 54 6.21 9.32 -1.89
C GLU A 54 6.17 9.98 -3.28
N PRO A 55 5.35 11.04 -3.47
CA PRO A 55 5.16 11.65 -4.79
C PRO A 55 6.24 12.72 -5.09
N THR A 56 7.49 12.33 -5.07
CA THR A 56 8.61 13.19 -5.46
C THR A 56 9.20 12.69 -6.77
N VAL A 57 9.82 13.58 -7.52
CA VAL A 57 10.50 13.20 -8.78
C VAL A 57 11.56 12.16 -8.52
N GLU A 58 12.31 12.32 -7.44
CA GLU A 58 13.37 11.40 -7.04
C GLU A 58 12.85 10.00 -6.79
N ASN A 59 11.78 9.89 -5.99
CA ASN A 59 11.18 8.59 -5.68
C ASN A 59 10.50 8.00 -6.92
N SER A 60 9.83 8.84 -7.71
CA SER A 60 9.19 8.43 -8.96
C SER A 60 10.22 7.83 -9.94
N ALA A 61 11.39 8.43 -10.03
CA ALA A 61 12.47 7.90 -10.88
C ALA A 61 12.91 6.50 -10.43
N ARG A 62 12.99 6.27 -9.11
CA ARG A 62 13.32 4.96 -8.55
C ARG A 62 12.25 3.92 -8.86
N ILE A 63 10.99 4.31 -8.79
CA ILE A 63 9.87 3.44 -9.15
C ILE A 63 9.94 3.07 -10.62
N ALA A 64 10.10 4.06 -11.49
CA ALA A 64 10.18 3.82 -12.94
C ALA A 64 11.35 2.90 -13.30
N LYS A 65 12.48 3.08 -12.65
CA LYS A 65 13.65 2.20 -12.84
C LYS A 65 13.34 0.77 -12.43
N THR A 66 12.66 0.60 -11.29
CA THR A 66 12.25 -0.72 -10.81
C THR A 66 11.33 -1.40 -11.80
N LEU A 67 10.30 -0.67 -12.28
CA LEU A 67 9.32 -1.22 -13.22
C LEU A 67 9.99 -1.60 -14.54
N THR A 68 10.94 -0.80 -15.00
CA THR A 68 11.72 -1.12 -16.20
C THR A 68 12.50 -2.43 -16.02
N LYS A 69 13.15 -2.60 -14.87
CA LYS A 69 13.86 -3.85 -14.55
C LYS A 69 12.93 -5.06 -14.55
N LEU A 70 11.70 -4.88 -14.14
CA LEU A 70 10.70 -5.94 -14.13
C LEU A 70 9.97 -6.08 -15.47
N GLN A 71 10.45 -5.36 -16.50
CA GLN A 71 9.90 -5.40 -17.86
C GLN A 71 8.46 -4.86 -17.95
N ILE A 72 8.14 -3.91 -17.08
CA ILE A 72 6.87 -3.19 -17.12
C ILE A 72 7.13 -1.84 -17.78
N ALA A 73 6.67 -1.69 -19.01
CA ALA A 73 6.88 -0.49 -19.82
C ALA A 73 5.79 0.57 -19.57
N GLY A 74 6.04 1.79 -20.03
CA GLY A 74 5.03 2.85 -20.05
C GLY A 74 5.15 3.87 -18.91
N PHE A 75 6.17 3.76 -18.07
CA PHE A 75 6.37 4.69 -16.95
C PHE A 75 7.67 5.47 -17.12
N SER A 76 7.61 6.76 -16.77
CA SER A 76 8.76 7.66 -16.81
C SER A 76 9.14 8.11 -15.40
N SER A 77 10.22 8.88 -15.30
CA SER A 77 10.70 9.41 -14.02
C SER A 77 9.71 10.35 -13.32
N THR A 78 8.67 10.82 -14.02
CA THR A 78 7.68 11.73 -13.44
C THR A 78 6.31 11.08 -13.26
N SER A 79 6.17 9.82 -13.64
CA SER A 79 4.85 9.14 -13.61
C SER A 79 4.21 9.08 -12.23
N PHE A 80 5.01 9.05 -11.17
CA PHE A 80 4.52 8.90 -9.80
C PHE A 80 4.78 10.15 -8.94
N SER A 81 4.97 11.31 -9.58
CA SER A 81 5.27 12.56 -8.87
C SER A 81 4.07 13.46 -8.63
N LYS A 82 2.88 13.01 -9.00
CA LYS A 82 1.63 13.78 -8.85
C LYS A 82 0.79 13.24 -7.71
N PRO A 83 -0.02 14.08 -7.06
CA PRO A 83 -0.94 13.60 -6.01
C PRO A 83 -2.11 12.82 -6.61
N GLY A 84 -2.74 12.00 -5.79
CA GLY A 84 -3.98 11.33 -6.11
C GLY A 84 -3.93 10.25 -7.19
N LEU A 85 -2.74 9.70 -7.45
CA LEU A 85 -2.60 8.63 -8.43
C LEU A 85 -2.99 7.29 -7.84
N GLN A 86 -3.57 6.45 -8.69
CA GLN A 86 -3.90 5.07 -8.37
C GLN A 86 -3.60 4.26 -9.62
N ILE A 87 -2.48 3.53 -9.59
CA ILE A 87 -1.95 2.84 -10.76
C ILE A 87 -1.90 1.34 -10.47
N PRO A 88 -2.85 0.56 -11.01
CA PRO A 88 -2.86 -0.88 -10.82
C PRO A 88 -1.82 -1.57 -11.71
N LEU A 89 -1.18 -2.60 -11.16
CA LEU A 89 -0.20 -3.43 -11.88
C LEU A 89 -0.75 -4.83 -12.15
N LYS A 90 -2.06 -4.97 -12.23
CA LYS A 90 -2.80 -6.24 -12.14
C LYS A 90 -2.52 -7.28 -13.23
N HIS A 91 -1.90 -6.93 -14.32
CA HIS A 91 -1.57 -7.92 -15.36
C HIS A 91 -0.40 -8.82 -14.99
N ILE A 92 0.49 -8.34 -14.12
CA ILE A 92 1.72 -9.01 -13.76
C ILE A 92 1.77 -9.25 -12.24
N TYR A 93 1.39 -8.23 -11.48
CA TYR A 93 1.39 -8.26 -10.02
C TYR A 93 0.02 -7.85 -9.50
N TYR A 94 -0.40 -8.44 -8.40
CA TYR A 94 -1.66 -8.09 -7.74
C TYR A 94 -1.42 -6.96 -6.77
N ALA A 95 -1.05 -5.81 -7.32
CA ALA A 95 -0.63 -4.64 -6.56
C ALA A 95 -1.08 -3.35 -7.22
N GLU A 96 -1.21 -2.31 -6.42
CA GLU A 96 -1.45 -0.94 -6.87
C GLU A 96 -0.42 -0.02 -6.24
N LEU A 97 0.03 0.96 -7.01
CA LEU A 97 0.85 2.04 -6.52
C LEU A 97 -0.01 3.29 -6.43
N LEU A 98 -0.04 3.91 -5.25
CA LEU A 98 -0.88 5.08 -5.00
C LEU A 98 -0.02 6.23 -4.47
N THR A 99 -0.42 7.45 -4.81
CA THR A 99 0.14 8.65 -4.16
C THR A 99 -0.95 9.32 -3.33
N PRO A 100 -0.58 10.02 -2.24
CA PRO A 100 -1.58 10.68 -1.39
C PRO A 100 -2.41 11.69 -2.17
N GLN A 101 -3.70 11.77 -1.87
CA GLN A 101 -4.57 12.78 -2.43
C GLN A 101 -4.27 14.14 -1.79
N GLN A 102 -4.58 15.23 -2.50
CA GLN A 102 -4.26 16.58 -2.04
C GLN A 102 -4.86 16.92 -0.67
N GLU A 103 -6.08 16.46 -0.42
CA GLU A 103 -6.80 16.77 0.82
C GLU A 103 -6.62 15.71 1.90
N ALA A 104 -5.83 14.68 1.62
CA ALA A 104 -5.53 13.62 2.56
C ALA A 104 -4.19 13.91 3.28
N PRO A 105 -3.87 13.16 4.35
CA PRO A 105 -2.55 13.28 4.96
C PRO A 105 -1.44 13.04 3.93
N SER A 106 -0.36 13.80 4.04
CA SER A 106 0.79 13.66 3.15
C SER A 106 1.50 12.32 3.39
N PHE A 107 2.36 11.94 2.44
CA PHE A 107 3.20 10.75 2.62
C PHE A 107 4.03 10.85 3.91
N SER A 108 4.61 12.02 4.18
CA SER A 108 5.40 12.23 5.39
C SER A 108 4.60 12.02 6.67
N GLU A 109 3.35 12.46 6.69
CA GLU A 109 2.47 12.27 7.83
C GLU A 109 2.12 10.79 8.02
N VAL A 110 1.82 10.08 6.94
CA VAL A 110 1.53 8.65 6.98
C VAL A 110 2.76 7.87 7.44
N GLU A 111 3.91 8.18 6.89
CA GLU A 111 5.17 7.52 7.23
C GLU A 111 5.55 7.76 8.69
N ALA A 112 5.36 8.98 9.20
CA ALA A 112 5.70 9.32 10.58
C ALA A 112 4.92 8.50 11.59
N LYS A 113 3.68 8.13 11.27
CA LYS A 113 2.82 7.33 12.14
C LYS A 113 2.89 5.83 11.83
N ALA A 114 3.58 5.44 10.77
CA ALA A 114 3.66 4.05 10.34
C ALA A 114 4.39 3.19 11.37
N VAL A 115 4.07 1.92 11.36
CA VAL A 115 4.72 0.95 12.24
C VAL A 115 5.72 0.13 11.44
N ASP A 116 6.76 -0.34 12.11
CA ASP A 116 7.72 -1.26 11.50
C ASP A 116 7.11 -2.65 11.47
N ALA A 117 7.19 -3.30 10.34
CA ALA A 117 6.62 -4.61 10.13
C ALA A 117 7.47 -5.40 9.15
N LYS A 118 7.11 -6.65 8.94
CA LYS A 118 7.71 -7.47 7.89
C LYS A 118 6.60 -8.04 7.01
N LEU A 119 6.83 -8.02 5.72
CA LEU A 119 5.95 -8.61 4.74
C LEU A 119 6.81 -9.45 3.80
N PHE A 120 6.47 -10.71 3.60
CA PHE A 120 7.31 -11.67 2.85
C PHE A 120 8.73 -11.74 3.42
N ASN A 121 8.86 -11.56 4.73
CA ASN A 121 10.15 -11.51 5.41
C ASN A 121 11.01 -10.28 5.05
N LEU A 122 10.42 -9.28 4.39
CA LEU A 122 11.08 -8.03 4.05
C LEU A 122 10.67 -6.92 5.03
N PRO A 123 11.62 -6.11 5.51
CA PRO A 123 11.27 -5.01 6.42
C PRO A 123 10.53 -3.92 5.65
N ILE A 124 9.39 -3.51 6.19
CA ILE A 124 8.54 -2.48 5.57
C ILE A 124 8.02 -1.53 6.63
N ARG A 125 7.49 -0.39 6.16
CA ARG A 125 6.67 0.50 6.95
C ARG A 125 5.22 0.22 6.60
N LEU A 126 4.37 0.12 7.60
CA LEU A 126 2.97 -0.26 7.44
C LEU A 126 2.10 0.78 8.13
N ALA A 127 1.03 1.21 7.48
CA ALA A 127 0.17 2.27 8.01
C ALA A 127 -0.41 1.91 9.37
N SER A 128 -0.47 2.91 10.26
CA SER A 128 -1.06 2.74 11.59
C SER A 128 -2.57 2.51 11.50
N ILE A 129 -3.13 1.97 12.57
CA ILE A 129 -4.58 1.76 12.67
C ILE A 129 -5.33 3.07 12.43
N SER A 130 -4.90 4.16 13.08
CA SER A 130 -5.58 5.46 12.92
C SER A 130 -5.51 5.98 11.48
N THR A 131 -4.39 5.79 10.80
CA THR A 131 -4.24 6.16 9.39
C THR A 131 -5.19 5.36 8.51
N LEU A 132 -5.27 4.05 8.74
CA LEU A 132 -6.14 3.17 7.95
C LEU A 132 -7.61 3.51 8.16
N ILE A 133 -8.03 3.81 9.39
CA ILE A 133 -9.39 4.26 9.68
C ILE A 133 -9.71 5.52 8.88
N GLY A 134 -8.81 6.51 8.92
CA GLY A 134 -9.00 7.75 8.17
C GLY A 134 -9.14 7.53 6.68
N MET A 135 -8.30 6.66 6.11
CA MET A 135 -8.37 6.33 4.69
C MET A 135 -9.69 5.67 4.31
N LYS A 136 -10.18 4.75 5.14
CA LYS A 136 -11.46 4.07 4.89
C LYS A 136 -12.65 5.03 5.00
N LYS A 137 -12.61 5.95 5.96
CA LYS A 137 -13.67 6.96 6.10
C LYS A 137 -13.74 7.86 4.87
N ARG A 138 -12.59 8.26 4.32
CA ARG A 138 -12.55 9.04 3.08
C ARG A 138 -13.06 8.22 1.88
N ALA A 139 -12.71 6.94 1.81
CA ALA A 139 -13.19 6.05 0.76
C ALA A 139 -14.71 5.93 0.76
N ILE A 140 -15.32 5.83 1.95
CA ILE A 140 -16.78 5.78 2.08
C ILE A 140 -17.42 7.06 1.55
N GLN A 141 -16.83 8.22 1.84
CA GLN A 141 -17.37 9.52 1.40
C GLN A 141 -17.36 9.68 -0.12
N SER A 142 -16.39 9.07 -0.79
CA SER A 142 -16.22 9.22 -2.23
C SER A 142 -16.72 8.04 -3.05
N ALA A 143 -16.92 6.87 -2.43
CA ALA A 143 -17.29 5.65 -3.13
C ALA A 143 -18.81 5.50 -3.22
N THR A 144 -19.29 5.03 -4.37
CA THR A 144 -20.66 4.59 -4.54
C THR A 144 -20.77 3.07 -4.41
N GLU A 145 -19.65 2.37 -4.53
CA GLU A 145 -19.58 0.93 -4.43
C GLU A 145 -18.69 0.52 -3.25
N GLN A 146 -18.86 -0.69 -2.76
CA GLN A 146 -18.05 -1.28 -1.68
C GLN A 146 -18.15 -0.54 -0.33
N LEU A 147 -19.21 0.25 -0.12
CA LEU A 147 -19.43 0.95 1.15
C LEU A 147 -19.47 -0.02 2.32
N GLU A 148 -20.14 -1.15 2.15
CA GLU A 148 -20.26 -2.16 3.19
C GLU A 148 -18.91 -2.73 3.58
N LYS A 149 -18.05 -3.01 2.60
CA LYS A 149 -16.70 -3.51 2.83
C LYS A 149 -15.86 -2.51 3.62
N HIS A 150 -15.92 -1.23 3.24
CA HIS A 150 -15.18 -0.17 3.93
C HIS A 150 -15.67 0.03 5.35
N ALA A 151 -16.99 0.00 5.55
CA ALA A 151 -17.57 0.12 6.88
C ALA A 151 -17.16 -1.04 7.79
N LYS A 152 -17.13 -2.25 7.25
CA LYS A 152 -16.71 -3.42 7.98
C LYS A 152 -15.22 -3.34 8.37
N ASP A 153 -14.38 -2.86 7.47
CA ASP A 153 -12.96 -2.66 7.75
C ASP A 153 -12.76 -1.66 8.88
N ILE A 154 -13.52 -0.55 8.89
CA ILE A 154 -13.48 0.44 9.97
C ILE A 154 -13.86 -0.21 11.30
N GLU A 155 -14.91 -0.98 11.31
CA GLU A 155 -15.38 -1.68 12.52
C GLU A 155 -14.29 -2.57 13.09
N LEU A 156 -13.63 -3.37 12.24
CA LEU A 156 -12.53 -4.23 12.66
C LEU A 156 -11.36 -3.45 13.24
N LEU A 157 -10.98 -2.36 12.59
CA LEU A 157 -9.89 -1.53 13.04
C LEU A 157 -10.18 -0.82 14.36
N GLU A 158 -11.39 -0.30 14.53
CA GLU A 158 -11.80 0.37 15.76
C GLU A 158 -11.84 -0.59 16.93
N LYS A 159 -12.24 -1.83 16.70
CA LYS A 159 -12.27 -2.87 17.72
C LYS A 159 -10.88 -3.16 18.28
N ILE A 160 -9.87 -3.11 17.44
CA ILE A 160 -8.47 -3.37 17.84
C ILE A 160 -7.88 -2.17 18.56
N SER A 161 -8.23 -0.96 18.14
CA SER A 161 -7.66 0.26 18.72
C SER A 161 -8.21 0.61 20.10
N SER A 162 -9.30 -0.01 20.52
CA SER A 162 -9.92 0.28 21.82
C SER A 162 -9.36 -0.54 22.98
#